data_9eed762de060d9abf149ac305f032bba
#
_entry.id   9eed762de060d9abf149ac305f032bba
#
_cell.length_a   1.000
_cell.length_b   1.000
_cell.length_c   1.000
_cell.angle_alpha   90.00
_cell.angle_beta   90.00
_cell.angle_gamma   90.00
#
_symmetry.space_group_name_H-M   'P 1'
#
loop_
_entity.id
_entity.type
_entity.pdbx_description
1 polymer ?
#
loop_
_entity_poly.entity_id
_entity_poly.type
_entity_poly.pdbx_seq_one_letter_code
_entity_poly.pdbx_strand_id
1 'polypeptide(L)'
;MKLFEFINKCLNAYGCKKAFGVPGSLIMPVWQGLTDLELSLCGHEQEASYCATGYAKVSFEPVAVITTGSPGVTNCISGVAGGYMDSIPLIYISGRTATFDDGKGLRQEESGNNRCFDSVDIMQPITKKSILIKSKETAAKEFEEICVLSLEARKGPVHITIPEDIQNEEIGYVNIEELYKRAEKFRECKNIKEDINEDFSSIINSNKRKLIIMGWGCWLSQSVEDV
;
A
#
# COMPACT_ATOMS: atom_id res chain seq x y z
N MET A 1 12.52 13.69 -13.07
CA MET A 1 12.76 12.53 -12.15
C MET A 1 12.07 11.32 -12.74
N LYS A 2 12.63 10.14 -12.57
CA LYS A 2 12.00 8.89 -13.02
C LYS A 2 10.91 8.43 -12.06
N LEU A 3 9.94 7.65 -12.58
CA LEU A 3 8.81 7.19 -11.75
C LEU A 3 9.28 6.36 -10.54
N PHE A 4 10.22 5.45 -10.70
CA PHE A 4 10.72 4.65 -9.58
C PHE A 4 11.38 5.50 -8.47
N GLU A 5 12.03 6.62 -8.81
CA GLU A 5 12.60 7.57 -7.83
C GLU A 5 11.48 8.27 -7.05
N PHE A 6 10.41 8.66 -7.75
CA PHE A 6 9.24 9.24 -7.11
C PHE A 6 8.56 8.26 -6.16
N ILE A 7 8.39 6.99 -6.57
CA ILE A 7 7.82 5.92 -5.73
C ILE A 7 8.58 5.81 -4.42
N ASN A 8 9.92 5.79 -4.47
CA ASN A 8 10.76 5.75 -3.28
C ASN A 8 10.49 6.94 -2.34
N LYS A 9 10.49 8.18 -2.89
CA LYS A 9 10.22 9.38 -2.11
C LYS A 9 8.81 9.42 -1.54
N CYS A 10 7.82 8.99 -2.32
CA CYS A 10 6.43 8.97 -1.89
C CYS A 10 6.21 7.97 -0.74
N LEU A 11 6.69 6.74 -0.86
CA LEU A 11 6.62 5.73 0.21
C LEU A 11 7.26 6.23 1.50
N ASN A 12 8.47 6.80 1.40
CA ASN A 12 9.18 7.36 2.55
C ASN A 12 8.41 8.52 3.20
N ALA A 13 7.91 9.47 2.40
CA ALA A 13 7.14 10.61 2.88
C ALA A 13 5.91 10.19 3.68
N TYR A 14 5.19 9.17 3.22
CA TYR A 14 4.01 8.64 3.92
C TYR A 14 4.32 7.64 5.05
N GLY A 15 5.61 7.49 5.41
CA GLY A 15 6.05 6.75 6.59
C GLY A 15 6.33 5.27 6.36
N CYS A 16 6.37 4.82 5.10
CA CYS A 16 6.81 3.48 4.76
C CYS A 16 8.34 3.41 4.88
N LYS A 17 8.84 2.61 5.82
CA LYS A 17 10.28 2.46 6.08
C LYS A 17 10.82 1.12 5.58
N LYS A 18 9.95 0.16 5.34
CA LYS A 18 10.33 -1.20 5.02
C LYS A 18 9.53 -1.76 3.86
N ALA A 19 10.20 -2.55 3.03
CA ALA A 19 9.59 -3.31 1.95
C ALA A 19 10.02 -4.78 2.02
N PHE A 20 9.08 -5.68 1.77
CA PHE A 20 9.31 -7.11 1.62
C PHE A 20 8.99 -7.51 0.18
N GLY A 21 9.73 -8.45 -0.38
CA GLY A 21 9.39 -8.88 -1.73
C GLY A 21 10.28 -9.94 -2.32
N VAL A 22 9.91 -10.32 -3.53
CA VAL A 22 10.67 -11.19 -4.41
C VAL A 22 10.83 -10.45 -5.74
N PRO A 23 12.02 -9.92 -6.04
CA PRO A 23 12.24 -9.19 -7.28
C PRO A 23 12.18 -10.12 -8.48
N GLY A 24 11.72 -9.58 -9.60
CA GLY A 24 11.73 -10.22 -10.90
C GLY A 24 11.88 -9.17 -12.00
N SER A 25 12.10 -9.60 -13.25
CA SER A 25 12.42 -8.70 -14.36
C SER A 25 11.45 -7.52 -14.48
N LEU A 26 10.15 -7.79 -14.34
CA LEU A 26 9.11 -6.78 -14.56
C LEU A 26 9.01 -5.70 -13.47
N ILE A 27 9.77 -5.79 -12.36
CA ILE A 27 9.72 -4.84 -11.25
C ILE A 27 11.11 -4.33 -10.84
N MET A 28 12.15 -4.73 -11.53
CA MET A 28 13.54 -4.41 -11.15
C MET A 28 13.82 -2.92 -11.01
N PRO A 29 13.34 -2.00 -11.89
CA PRO A 29 13.59 -0.59 -11.71
C PRO A 29 13.05 -0.04 -10.38
N VAL A 30 11.83 -0.42 -10.00
CA VAL A 30 11.24 -0.04 -8.71
C VAL A 30 12.03 -0.67 -7.56
N TRP A 31 12.30 -1.99 -7.61
CA TRP A 31 13.06 -2.68 -6.55
C TRP A 31 14.41 -2.01 -6.27
N GLN A 32 15.19 -1.72 -7.31
CA GLN A 32 16.50 -1.08 -7.18
C GLN A 32 16.40 0.40 -6.77
N GLY A 33 15.31 1.04 -7.10
CA GLY A 33 15.05 2.44 -6.80
C GLY A 33 14.63 2.74 -5.36
N LEU A 34 14.24 1.73 -4.57
CA LEU A 34 13.80 1.91 -3.17
C LEU A 34 15.00 2.08 -2.22
N THR A 35 15.73 3.16 -2.38
CA THR A 35 16.98 3.45 -1.64
C THR A 35 16.75 4.02 -0.25
N ASP A 36 15.57 4.58 0.02
CA ASP A 36 15.23 5.18 1.31
C ASP A 36 14.49 4.20 2.23
N LEU A 37 14.25 2.96 1.78
CA LEU A 37 13.57 1.91 2.52
C LEU A 37 14.52 0.75 2.84
N GLU A 38 14.30 0.09 3.97
CA GLU A 38 14.93 -1.20 4.26
C GLU A 38 14.27 -2.30 3.44
N LEU A 39 15.01 -2.92 2.53
CA LEU A 39 14.53 -4.00 1.68
C LEU A 39 14.79 -5.36 2.32
N SER A 40 13.77 -6.19 2.42
CA SER A 40 13.87 -7.58 2.88
C SER A 40 13.52 -8.52 1.74
N LEU A 41 14.53 -9.22 1.22
CA LEU A 41 14.35 -10.27 0.22
C LEU A 41 13.73 -11.51 0.89
N CYS A 42 12.65 -12.01 0.32
CA CYS A 42 11.95 -13.23 0.76
C CYS A 42 12.18 -14.38 -0.21
N GLY A 43 12.00 -15.60 0.25
CA GLY A 43 12.13 -16.80 -0.57
C GLY A 43 10.90 -17.08 -1.45
N HIS A 44 9.75 -16.50 -1.08
CA HIS A 44 8.48 -16.64 -1.80
C HIS A 44 7.58 -15.40 -1.57
N GLU A 45 6.74 -15.05 -2.55
CA GLU A 45 5.91 -13.85 -2.46
C GLU A 45 4.83 -13.96 -1.37
N GLN A 46 4.32 -15.15 -1.11
CA GLN A 46 3.42 -15.39 0.03
C GLN A 46 4.09 -15.06 1.35
N GLU A 47 5.35 -15.48 1.53
CA GLU A 47 6.16 -15.12 2.69
C GLU A 47 6.30 -13.60 2.79
N ALA A 48 6.63 -12.92 1.69
CA ALA A 48 6.77 -11.47 1.66
C ALA A 48 5.50 -10.76 2.15
N SER A 49 4.32 -11.19 1.68
CA SER A 49 3.03 -10.60 2.06
C SER A 49 2.67 -10.85 3.53
N TYR A 50 3.00 -12.01 4.08
CA TYR A 50 2.81 -12.30 5.52
C TYR A 50 3.80 -11.56 6.40
N CYS A 51 5.08 -11.50 6.02
CA CYS A 51 6.09 -10.72 6.74
C CYS A 51 5.71 -9.24 6.80
N ALA A 52 5.25 -8.67 5.67
CA ALA A 52 4.78 -7.30 5.62
C ALA A 52 3.58 -7.07 6.56
N THR A 53 2.59 -7.97 6.52
CA THR A 53 1.42 -7.90 7.41
C THR A 53 1.83 -7.98 8.88
N GLY A 54 2.72 -8.90 9.23
CA GLY A 54 3.25 -9.04 10.59
C GLY A 54 4.03 -7.81 11.06
N TYR A 55 4.90 -7.28 10.20
CA TYR A 55 5.66 -6.07 10.49
C TYR A 55 4.73 -4.86 10.78
N ALA A 56 3.76 -4.61 9.90
CA ALA A 56 2.86 -3.47 10.05
C ALA A 56 1.97 -3.57 11.31
N LYS A 57 1.63 -4.78 11.77
CA LYS A 57 0.89 -5.01 13.01
C LYS A 57 1.67 -4.61 14.26
N VAL A 58 2.99 -4.70 14.22
CA VAL A 58 3.87 -4.42 15.38
C VAL A 58 4.43 -3.01 15.31
N SER A 59 4.81 -2.54 14.11
CA SER A 59 5.38 -1.21 13.93
C SER A 59 4.33 -0.09 13.87
N PHE A 60 3.07 -0.43 13.54
CA PHE A 60 1.99 0.51 13.22
C PHE A 60 2.25 1.40 12.00
N GLU A 61 3.32 1.11 11.26
CA GLU A 61 3.74 1.84 10.05
C GLU A 61 3.16 1.17 8.80
N PRO A 62 2.93 1.93 7.71
CA PRO A 62 2.68 1.33 6.41
C PRO A 62 3.90 0.56 5.93
N VAL A 63 3.66 -0.46 5.14
CA VAL A 63 4.71 -1.33 4.61
C VAL A 63 4.48 -1.62 3.15
N ALA A 64 5.55 -1.68 2.36
CA ALA A 64 5.46 -2.06 0.96
C ALA A 64 5.66 -3.56 0.76
N VAL A 65 4.93 -4.12 -0.22
CA VAL A 65 5.17 -5.46 -0.78
C VAL A 65 5.51 -5.27 -2.25
N ILE A 66 6.62 -5.86 -2.70
CA ILE A 66 7.13 -5.64 -4.06
C ILE A 66 7.34 -6.99 -4.73
N THR A 67 6.68 -7.23 -5.85
CA THR A 67 6.83 -8.49 -6.60
C THR A 67 6.83 -8.27 -8.11
N THR A 68 7.28 -9.28 -8.84
CA THR A 68 7.04 -9.34 -10.27
C THR A 68 5.56 -9.52 -10.59
N GLY A 69 5.17 -9.42 -11.85
CA GLY A 69 3.81 -9.69 -12.30
C GLY A 69 3.42 -11.17 -12.27
N SER A 70 2.17 -11.45 -12.61
CA SER A 70 1.55 -12.77 -12.77
C SER A 70 1.72 -13.69 -11.54
N PRO A 71 2.66 -14.64 -11.47
CA PRO A 71 2.78 -15.50 -10.29
C PRO A 71 3.08 -14.71 -9.02
N GLY A 72 3.80 -13.58 -9.12
CA GLY A 72 4.05 -12.72 -7.97
C GLY A 72 2.77 -12.17 -7.37
N VAL A 73 1.81 -11.79 -8.22
CA VAL A 73 0.50 -11.28 -7.77
C VAL A 73 -0.32 -12.40 -7.14
N THR A 74 -0.49 -13.53 -7.82
CA THR A 74 -1.32 -14.62 -7.31
C THR A 74 -0.78 -15.23 -6.02
N ASN A 75 0.54 -15.30 -5.85
CA ASN A 75 1.17 -15.78 -4.63
C ASN A 75 0.96 -14.85 -3.42
N CYS A 76 0.75 -13.56 -3.63
CA CYS A 76 0.51 -12.60 -2.54
C CYS A 76 -0.94 -12.57 -2.02
N ILE A 77 -1.90 -13.16 -2.72
CA ILE A 77 -3.33 -13.06 -2.40
C ILE A 77 -3.63 -13.34 -0.94
N SER A 78 -3.08 -14.43 -0.39
CA SER A 78 -3.40 -14.86 0.99
C SER A 78 -2.98 -13.82 2.04
N GLY A 79 -1.76 -13.27 1.92
CA GLY A 79 -1.26 -12.27 2.88
C GLY A 79 -1.97 -10.93 2.73
N VAL A 80 -2.26 -10.50 1.50
CA VAL A 80 -3.00 -9.26 1.23
C VAL A 80 -4.43 -9.37 1.73
N ALA A 81 -5.13 -10.49 1.49
CA ALA A 81 -6.47 -10.75 2.00
C ALA A 81 -6.52 -10.72 3.54
N GLY A 82 -5.53 -11.32 4.21
CA GLY A 82 -5.38 -11.23 5.66
C GLY A 82 -5.19 -9.78 6.12
N GLY A 83 -4.33 -9.02 5.43
CA GLY A 83 -4.14 -7.60 5.69
C GLY A 83 -5.41 -6.76 5.51
N TYR A 84 -6.24 -7.11 4.52
CA TYR A 84 -7.53 -6.45 4.27
C TYR A 84 -8.52 -6.68 5.42
N MET A 85 -8.65 -7.91 5.88
CA MET A 85 -9.52 -8.26 7.02
C MET A 85 -9.08 -7.54 8.30
N ASP A 86 -7.78 -7.45 8.53
CA ASP A 86 -7.19 -6.86 9.73
C ASP A 86 -6.94 -5.35 9.61
N SER A 87 -7.34 -4.72 8.49
CA SER A 87 -7.19 -3.27 8.26
C SER A 87 -5.72 -2.80 8.28
N ILE A 88 -4.81 -3.61 7.74
CA ILE A 88 -3.37 -3.34 7.70
C ILE A 88 -3.02 -2.50 6.47
N PRO A 89 -2.30 -1.38 6.61
CA PRO A 89 -1.91 -0.53 5.49
C PRO A 89 -0.75 -1.14 4.70
N LEU A 90 -1.06 -2.02 3.75
CA LEU A 90 -0.10 -2.58 2.82
C LEU A 90 -0.14 -1.80 1.51
N ILE A 91 1.01 -1.37 1.03
CA ILE A 91 1.17 -0.77 -0.30
C ILE A 91 1.80 -1.82 -1.19
N TYR A 92 0.95 -2.58 -1.88
CA TYR A 92 1.41 -3.67 -2.73
C TYR A 92 1.65 -3.17 -4.15
N ILE A 93 2.91 -3.31 -4.62
CA ILE A 93 3.36 -2.88 -5.93
C ILE A 93 3.81 -4.11 -6.72
N SER A 94 3.19 -4.37 -7.85
CA SER A 94 3.57 -5.42 -8.79
C SER A 94 4.08 -4.85 -10.11
N GLY A 95 5.01 -5.57 -10.73
CA GLY A 95 5.41 -5.28 -12.10
C GLY A 95 4.41 -5.86 -13.10
N ARG A 96 4.45 -5.36 -14.34
CA ARG A 96 3.66 -5.84 -15.46
C ARG A 96 4.49 -5.78 -16.74
N THR A 97 4.16 -6.59 -17.73
CA THR A 97 4.71 -6.48 -19.09
C THR A 97 4.56 -5.06 -19.63
N ALA A 98 5.45 -4.66 -20.51
CA ALA A 98 5.42 -3.33 -21.12
C ALA A 98 4.08 -3.05 -21.82
N THR A 99 3.64 -1.81 -21.84
CA THR A 99 2.34 -1.42 -22.40
C THR A 99 2.16 -1.83 -23.85
N PHE A 100 3.24 -1.77 -24.66
CA PHE A 100 3.23 -2.19 -26.07
C PHE A 100 3.17 -3.71 -26.25
N ASP A 101 3.28 -4.49 -25.19
CA ASP A 101 3.21 -5.95 -25.21
C ASP A 101 1.86 -6.51 -24.76
N ASP A 102 0.97 -5.66 -24.28
CA ASP A 102 -0.38 -6.05 -23.85
C ASP A 102 -1.16 -6.72 -25.00
N GLY A 103 -1.77 -7.86 -24.72
CA GLY A 103 -2.58 -8.62 -25.69
C GLY A 103 -1.79 -9.55 -26.62
N LYS A 104 -0.46 -9.64 -26.45
CA LYS A 104 0.38 -10.53 -27.29
C LYS A 104 0.49 -11.96 -26.78
N GLY A 105 -0.04 -12.27 -25.59
CA GLY A 105 0.04 -13.60 -24.99
C GLY A 105 1.43 -13.93 -24.47
N LEU A 106 2.17 -12.94 -24.01
CA LEU A 106 3.52 -13.12 -23.49
C LEU A 106 3.54 -13.79 -22.11
N ARG A 107 4.71 -14.33 -21.76
CA ARG A 107 4.92 -14.89 -20.45
C ARG A 107 4.73 -13.80 -19.37
N GLN A 108 3.95 -14.11 -18.34
CA GLN A 108 3.61 -13.21 -17.23
C GLN A 108 2.74 -11.99 -17.65
N GLU A 109 2.06 -12.07 -18.78
CA GLU A 109 1.08 -11.07 -19.16
C GLU A 109 -0.14 -11.11 -18.22
N GLU A 110 -0.67 -9.93 -17.90
CA GLU A 110 -1.81 -9.73 -16.99
C GLU A 110 -2.87 -8.81 -17.61
N SER A 111 -3.02 -8.87 -18.93
CA SER A 111 -3.89 -7.94 -19.66
C SER A 111 -5.39 -8.26 -19.59
N GLY A 112 -5.77 -9.41 -19.03
CA GLY A 112 -7.13 -9.93 -19.12
C GLY A 112 -7.50 -10.49 -20.49
N ASN A 113 -6.56 -10.46 -21.44
CA ASN A 113 -6.73 -10.97 -22.82
C ASN A 113 -6.05 -12.33 -22.98
N ASN A 114 -6.36 -13.04 -24.09
CA ASN A 114 -5.66 -14.26 -24.52
C ASN A 114 -5.46 -15.32 -23.41
N ARG A 115 -6.47 -15.51 -22.54
CA ARG A 115 -6.44 -16.42 -21.39
C ARG A 115 -5.48 -15.97 -20.27
N CYS A 116 -5.02 -14.74 -20.30
CA CYS A 116 -4.35 -14.10 -19.19
C CYS A 116 -5.41 -13.53 -18.22
N PHE A 117 -5.14 -13.59 -16.94
CA PHE A 117 -5.99 -12.88 -15.96
C PHE A 117 -5.62 -11.39 -15.91
N ASP A 118 -6.48 -10.56 -15.31
CA ASP A 118 -6.15 -9.19 -14.96
C ASP A 118 -5.79 -9.13 -13.47
N SER A 119 -4.60 -8.65 -13.14
CA SER A 119 -4.13 -8.53 -11.77
C SER A 119 -4.94 -7.51 -10.97
N VAL A 120 -5.43 -6.45 -11.63
CA VAL A 120 -6.28 -5.44 -10.99
C VAL A 120 -7.59 -6.08 -10.54
N ASP A 121 -8.23 -6.88 -11.40
CA ASP A 121 -9.50 -7.55 -11.10
C ASP A 121 -9.35 -8.57 -9.97
N ILE A 122 -8.25 -9.34 -9.97
CA ILE A 122 -7.98 -10.33 -8.91
C ILE A 122 -7.77 -9.66 -7.56
N MET A 123 -7.05 -8.55 -7.52
CA MET A 123 -6.71 -7.87 -6.28
C MET A 123 -7.81 -6.94 -5.77
N GLN A 124 -8.75 -6.51 -6.62
CA GLN A 124 -9.80 -5.58 -6.26
C GLN A 124 -10.65 -6.03 -5.05
N PRO A 125 -11.10 -7.29 -4.92
CA PRO A 125 -11.95 -7.71 -3.79
C PRO A 125 -11.23 -7.80 -2.44
N ILE A 126 -9.91 -7.81 -2.43
CA ILE A 126 -9.08 -7.96 -1.21
C ILE A 126 -8.21 -6.74 -0.91
N THR A 127 -8.50 -5.62 -1.57
CA THR A 127 -7.82 -4.33 -1.37
C THR A 127 -8.84 -3.20 -1.27
N LYS A 128 -8.46 -2.07 -0.71
CA LYS A 128 -9.29 -0.85 -0.76
C LYS A 128 -9.42 -0.33 -2.19
N LYS A 129 -8.37 -0.49 -2.98
CA LYS A 129 -8.33 -0.17 -4.40
C LYS A 129 -7.18 -0.92 -5.07
N SER A 130 -7.41 -1.37 -6.29
CA SER A 130 -6.41 -1.94 -7.17
C SER A 130 -6.39 -1.14 -8.47
N ILE A 131 -5.20 -0.72 -8.94
CA ILE A 131 -5.06 0.10 -10.16
C ILE A 131 -3.92 -0.36 -11.04
N LEU A 132 -4.04 -0.05 -12.33
CA LEU A 132 -2.97 -0.07 -13.31
C LEU A 132 -2.53 1.36 -13.62
N ILE A 133 -1.26 1.66 -13.44
CA ILE A 133 -0.65 2.91 -13.92
C ILE A 133 -0.55 2.82 -15.45
N LYS A 134 -1.30 3.66 -16.16
CA LYS A 134 -1.40 3.59 -17.63
C LYS A 134 -0.48 4.56 -18.35
N SER A 135 -0.08 5.64 -17.69
CA SER A 135 0.74 6.65 -18.30
C SER A 135 1.63 7.37 -17.30
N LYS A 136 2.76 7.87 -17.77
CA LYS A 136 3.70 8.64 -16.94
C LYS A 136 3.16 9.99 -16.47
N GLU A 137 2.24 10.57 -17.23
CA GLU A 137 1.67 11.90 -16.96
C GLU A 137 0.82 11.89 -15.69
N THR A 138 0.13 10.80 -15.41
CA THR A 138 -0.75 10.65 -14.24
C THR A 138 -0.11 9.85 -13.11
N ALA A 139 0.98 9.12 -13.39
CA ALA A 139 1.57 8.11 -12.51
C ALA A 139 1.87 8.64 -11.10
N ALA A 140 2.50 9.81 -10.99
CA ALA A 140 2.85 10.38 -9.69
C ALA A 140 1.63 10.68 -8.84
N LYS A 141 0.61 11.29 -9.44
CA LYS A 141 -0.65 11.62 -8.77
C LYS A 141 -1.40 10.35 -8.34
N GLU A 142 -1.57 9.40 -9.26
CA GLU A 142 -2.27 8.14 -9.00
C GLU A 142 -1.57 7.33 -7.89
N PHE A 143 -0.23 7.30 -7.90
CA PHE A 143 0.53 6.61 -6.89
C PHE A 143 0.40 7.27 -5.51
N GLU A 144 0.48 8.60 -5.42
CA GLU A 144 0.29 9.32 -4.16
C GLU A 144 -1.13 9.12 -3.61
N GLU A 145 -2.16 9.28 -4.45
CA GLU A 145 -3.56 9.11 -4.05
C GLU A 145 -3.84 7.71 -3.48
N ILE A 146 -3.29 6.67 -4.09
CA ILE A 146 -3.53 5.31 -3.61
C ILE A 146 -2.75 5.01 -2.32
N CYS A 147 -1.55 5.59 -2.14
CA CYS A 147 -0.82 5.51 -0.86
C CYS A 147 -1.62 6.16 0.27
N VAL A 148 -2.16 7.35 0.03
CA VAL A 148 -3.05 8.04 0.98
C VAL A 148 -4.25 7.18 1.32
N LEU A 149 -4.91 6.60 0.31
CA LEU A 149 -6.08 5.75 0.50
C LEU A 149 -5.79 4.55 1.43
N SER A 150 -4.59 3.94 1.35
CA SER A 150 -4.18 2.86 2.25
C SER A 150 -4.21 3.27 3.72
N LEU A 151 -3.97 4.54 3.98
CA LEU A 151 -3.81 5.12 5.31
C LEU A 151 -5.06 5.82 5.85
N GLU A 152 -6.00 6.20 4.99
CA GLU A 152 -7.20 6.96 5.37
C GLU A 152 -8.25 6.11 6.07
N ALA A 153 -9.00 6.73 6.98
CA ALA A 153 -10.14 6.15 7.70
C ALA A 153 -9.78 4.75 8.24
N ARG A 154 -10.58 3.71 7.92
CA ARG A 154 -10.18 2.33 8.14
C ARG A 154 -9.01 2.01 7.21
N LYS A 155 -7.81 1.86 7.76
CA LYS A 155 -6.61 1.48 7.00
C LYS A 155 -6.83 0.17 6.24
N GLY A 156 -6.03 -0.09 5.22
CA GLY A 156 -6.14 -1.35 4.48
C GLY A 156 -5.17 -1.43 3.30
N PRO A 157 -4.98 -2.61 2.73
CA PRO A 157 -4.11 -2.81 1.60
C PRO A 157 -4.65 -2.11 0.34
N VAL A 158 -3.71 -1.67 -0.48
CA VAL A 158 -3.93 -1.20 -1.85
C VAL A 158 -3.01 -1.96 -2.79
N HIS A 159 -3.39 -2.06 -4.07
CA HIS A 159 -2.58 -2.69 -5.09
C HIS A 159 -2.35 -1.76 -6.27
N ILE A 160 -1.09 -1.74 -6.74
CA ILE A 160 -0.66 -0.91 -7.87
C ILE A 160 0.17 -1.78 -8.79
N THR A 161 -0.30 -2.01 -10.00
CA THR A 161 0.51 -2.68 -11.02
C THR A 161 1.09 -1.65 -12.00
N ILE A 162 2.40 -1.76 -12.29
CA ILE A 162 3.16 -0.77 -13.05
C ILE A 162 3.86 -1.45 -14.22
N PRO A 163 3.51 -1.12 -15.47
CA PRO A 163 4.21 -1.63 -16.64
C PRO A 163 5.70 -1.32 -16.63
N GLU A 164 6.51 -2.27 -17.07
CA GLU A 164 7.98 -2.20 -17.04
C GLU A 164 8.53 -0.96 -17.76
N ASP A 165 7.96 -0.60 -18.90
CA ASP A 165 8.33 0.58 -19.67
C ASP A 165 8.04 1.89 -18.92
N ILE A 166 6.93 1.98 -18.21
CA ILE A 166 6.54 3.19 -17.47
C ILE A 166 7.44 3.41 -16.23
N GLN A 167 7.95 2.35 -15.60
CA GLN A 167 8.76 2.48 -14.37
C GLN A 167 9.99 3.38 -14.54
N ASN A 168 10.59 3.36 -15.73
CA ASN A 168 11.79 4.13 -16.05
C ASN A 168 11.52 5.49 -16.71
N GLU A 169 10.26 5.80 -17.01
CA GLU A 169 9.88 7.04 -17.67
C GLU A 169 10.07 8.27 -16.78
N GLU A 170 10.37 9.40 -17.40
CA GLU A 170 10.40 10.68 -16.71
C GLU A 170 8.99 11.24 -16.55
N ILE A 171 8.57 11.41 -15.28
CA ILE A 171 7.22 11.87 -14.90
C ILE A 171 7.08 13.41 -14.85
N GLY A 172 8.05 14.14 -15.38
CA GLY A 172 8.05 15.58 -15.31
C GLY A 172 8.56 16.13 -13.96
N TYR A 173 8.23 17.40 -13.71
CA TYR A 173 8.62 18.06 -12.47
C TYR A 173 7.63 17.71 -11.34
N VAL A 174 8.17 17.20 -10.24
CA VAL A 174 7.43 17.00 -8.98
C VAL A 174 8.15 17.75 -7.87
N ASN A 175 7.41 18.59 -7.15
CA ASN A 175 7.96 19.30 -5.99
C ASN A 175 8.00 18.35 -4.78
N ILE A 176 9.18 17.81 -4.49
CA ILE A 176 9.37 16.84 -3.41
C ILE A 176 9.18 17.46 -2.02
N GLU A 177 9.55 18.73 -1.82
CA GLU A 177 9.31 19.40 -0.54
C GLU A 177 7.80 19.53 -0.24
N GLU A 178 7.02 19.81 -1.26
CA GLU A 178 5.58 19.90 -1.14
C GLU A 178 4.93 18.52 -0.88
N LEU A 179 5.44 17.46 -1.50
CA LEU A 179 5.05 16.08 -1.19
C LEU A 179 5.25 15.77 0.30
N TYR A 180 6.42 16.05 0.86
CA TYR A 180 6.69 15.82 2.27
C TYR A 180 5.80 16.68 3.18
N LYS A 181 5.53 17.94 2.84
CA LYS A 181 4.60 18.80 3.58
C LYS A 181 3.17 18.26 3.59
N ARG A 182 2.68 17.77 2.43
CA ARG A 182 1.35 17.12 2.35
C ARG A 182 1.29 15.87 3.21
N ALA A 183 2.32 15.04 3.16
CA ALA A 183 2.38 13.81 3.94
C ALA A 183 2.48 14.08 5.46
N GLU A 184 3.23 15.10 5.87
CA GLU A 184 3.32 15.54 7.27
C GLU A 184 1.96 16.04 7.76
N LYS A 185 1.34 16.96 7.05
CA LYS A 185 0.01 17.47 7.35
C LYS A 185 -1.03 16.33 7.45
N PHE A 186 -0.95 15.35 6.56
CA PHE A 186 -1.82 14.19 6.59
C PHE A 186 -1.64 13.35 7.86
N ARG A 187 -0.41 13.18 8.34
CA ARG A 187 -0.11 12.47 9.61
C ARG A 187 -0.56 13.26 10.84
N GLU A 188 -0.38 14.58 10.85
CA GLU A 188 -0.81 15.46 11.93
C GLU A 188 -2.34 15.49 12.10
N CYS A 189 -3.09 15.53 10.99
CA CYS A 189 -4.56 15.50 11.03
C CYS A 189 -5.15 14.25 11.69
N LYS A 190 -4.38 13.14 11.78
CA LYS A 190 -4.82 11.93 12.47
C LYS A 190 -4.76 12.02 14.00
N ASN A 191 -4.05 12.99 14.54
CA ASN A 191 -3.91 13.21 15.97
C ASN A 191 -4.97 14.18 16.53
N ILE A 192 -5.98 14.55 15.76
CA ILE A 192 -7.08 15.37 16.24
C ILE A 192 -7.92 14.51 17.19
N LYS A 193 -7.86 14.83 18.47
CA LYS A 193 -8.80 14.31 19.46
C LYS A 193 -10.15 14.95 19.17
N GLU A 194 -11.12 14.15 18.69
CA GLU A 194 -12.51 14.61 18.66
C GLU A 194 -12.98 14.81 20.11
N ASP A 195 -13.64 15.93 20.34
CA ASP A 195 -14.23 16.19 21.66
C ASP A 195 -15.24 15.09 21.99
N ILE A 196 -15.13 14.54 23.18
CA ILE A 196 -16.05 13.52 23.68
C ILE A 196 -17.45 14.11 23.68
N ASN A 197 -18.36 13.52 22.93
CA ASN A 197 -19.75 13.93 22.87
C ASN A 197 -20.36 13.95 24.30
N GLU A 198 -21.15 14.99 24.60
CA GLU A 198 -21.83 15.13 25.92
C GLU A 198 -22.65 13.90 26.30
N ASP A 199 -23.29 13.23 25.32
CA ASP A 199 -24.03 11.99 25.51
C ASP A 199 -23.14 10.86 26.04
N PHE A 200 -21.89 10.73 25.49
CA PHE A 200 -20.95 9.71 25.94
C PHE A 200 -20.48 10.00 27.37
N SER A 201 -20.22 11.27 27.70
CA SER A 201 -19.87 11.71 29.07
C SER A 201 -20.99 11.38 30.06
N SER A 202 -22.25 11.54 29.68
CA SER A 202 -23.40 11.21 30.51
C SER A 202 -23.52 9.70 30.77
N ILE A 203 -23.23 8.87 29.76
CA ILE A 203 -23.21 7.40 29.90
C ILE A 203 -22.09 6.97 30.84
N ILE A 204 -20.88 7.52 30.70
CA ILE A 204 -19.73 7.19 31.55
C ILE A 204 -20.01 7.59 33.02
N ASN A 205 -20.62 8.74 33.25
CA ASN A 205 -20.88 9.25 34.59
C ASN A 205 -22.16 8.68 35.24
N SER A 206 -22.93 7.84 34.56
CA SER A 206 -24.11 7.20 35.12
C SER A 206 -23.72 6.18 36.21
N ASN A 207 -24.59 5.98 37.23
CA ASN A 207 -24.36 5.00 38.31
C ASN A 207 -24.56 3.53 37.93
N LYS A 208 -24.64 3.20 36.63
CA LYS A 208 -24.82 1.84 36.14
C LYS A 208 -23.47 1.12 35.98
N ARG A 209 -23.46 -0.20 36.13
CA ARG A 209 -22.29 -1.02 35.78
C ARG A 209 -22.00 -0.88 34.29
N LYS A 210 -20.76 -0.69 33.92
CA LYS A 210 -20.30 -0.47 32.54
C LYS A 210 -19.34 -1.57 32.15
N LEU A 211 -19.36 -1.93 30.87
CA LEU A 211 -18.39 -2.82 30.24
C LEU A 211 -17.84 -2.06 29.03
N ILE A 212 -16.52 -1.92 28.97
CA ILE A 212 -15.83 -1.35 27.83
C ILE A 212 -15.21 -2.50 27.02
N ILE A 213 -15.57 -2.60 25.74
CA ILE A 213 -15.00 -3.60 24.82
C ILE A 213 -14.10 -2.86 23.84
N MET A 214 -12.80 -3.07 23.97
CA MET A 214 -11.80 -2.53 23.03
C MET A 214 -11.57 -3.53 21.89
N GLY A 215 -11.88 -3.10 20.66
CA GLY A 215 -11.64 -3.87 19.46
C GLY A 215 -10.26 -3.64 18.87
N TRP A 216 -9.94 -4.35 17.79
CA TRP A 216 -8.67 -4.25 17.05
C TRP A 216 -8.37 -2.81 16.56
N GLY A 217 -9.40 -2.01 16.29
CA GLY A 217 -9.25 -0.61 15.90
C GLY A 217 -8.53 0.25 16.95
N CYS A 218 -8.77 0.00 18.24
CA CYS A 218 -8.07 0.69 19.33
C CYS A 218 -6.57 0.37 19.34
N TRP A 219 -6.21 -0.88 19.06
CA TRP A 219 -4.83 -1.31 18.90
C TRP A 219 -4.15 -0.60 17.73
N LEU A 220 -4.78 -0.61 16.55
CA LEU A 220 -4.23 0.02 15.35
C LEU A 220 -4.12 1.55 15.44
N SER A 221 -4.95 2.20 16.24
CA SER A 221 -4.88 3.64 16.49
C SER A 221 -3.91 4.02 17.61
N GLN A 222 -3.31 3.03 18.28
CA GLN A 222 -2.46 3.22 19.47
C GLN A 222 -3.18 3.92 20.63
N SER A 223 -4.50 3.81 20.70
CA SER A 223 -5.34 4.46 21.74
C SER A 223 -5.58 3.57 22.96
N VAL A 224 -4.86 2.45 23.11
CA VAL A 224 -5.05 1.51 24.23
C VAL A 224 -4.61 2.12 25.55
N GLU A 225 -3.63 3.02 25.53
CA GLU A 225 -3.13 3.71 26.71
C GLU A 225 -4.04 4.87 27.18
N ASP A 226 -4.97 5.30 26.31
CA ASP A 226 -5.91 6.40 26.58
C ASP A 226 -7.21 5.92 27.27
N VAL A 227 -7.41 4.60 27.50
CA VAL A 227 -8.60 3.97 28.07
C VAL A 227 -8.34 3.41 29.48
#